data_d658b299580184ff60698ddf165438c6
#
_entry.id   d658b299580184ff60698ddf165438c6
#
_cell.length_a   1.000
_cell.length_b   1.000
_cell.length_c   1.000
_cell.angle_alpha   90.00
_cell.angle_beta   90.00
_cell.angle_gamma   90.00
#
_symmetry.space_group_name_H-M   'P 1'
#
loop_
_entity.id
_entity.type
_entity.pdbx_description
1 polymer ?
#
loop_
_entity_poly.entity_id
_entity_poly.type
_entity_poly.pdbx_seq_one_letter_code
_entity_poly.pdbx_strand_id
1 'polypeptide(L)'
;MKIDFIVCPESIEYKLESKHSVTVREARQVLLNNPRIRFVEKGYTKGNDLYGAFGQTLAGRYLSVFFVYKPEMATAIIISARNMSKKERKSYGKK
;
A
#
# COMPACT_ATOMS: atom_id res chain seq x y z
N MET A 1 11.24 -4.42 5.25
CA MET A 1 10.44 -3.49 6.07
C MET A 1 9.50 -4.30 6.94
N LYS A 2 9.57 -4.08 8.23
CA LYS A 2 8.70 -4.78 9.18
C LYS A 2 7.42 -3.99 9.38
N ILE A 3 6.27 -4.60 9.14
CA ILE A 3 4.97 -3.97 9.34
C ILE A 3 4.18 -4.82 10.33
N ASP A 4 4.05 -4.33 11.56
CA ASP A 4 3.29 -5.01 12.60
C ASP A 4 1.85 -4.49 12.69
N PHE A 5 1.65 -3.22 12.35
CA PHE A 5 0.33 -2.58 12.43
C PHE A 5 0.00 -1.87 11.13
N ILE A 6 -1.26 -1.93 10.75
CA ILE A 6 -1.76 -1.26 9.55
C ILE A 6 -2.95 -0.41 9.97
N VAL A 7 -2.85 0.89 9.68
CA VAL A 7 -3.90 1.85 9.99
C VAL A 7 -4.45 2.42 8.69
N CYS A 8 -5.77 2.46 8.56
CA CYS A 8 -6.40 3.13 7.44
C CYS A 8 -7.41 4.13 7.99
N PRO A 9 -7.15 5.44 7.87
CA PRO A 9 -8.12 6.44 8.31
C PRO A 9 -9.46 6.25 7.61
N GLU A 10 -10.54 6.54 8.30
CA GLU A 10 -11.89 6.31 7.78
C GLU A 10 -12.15 7.06 6.47
N SER A 11 -11.67 8.29 6.36
CA SER A 11 -11.79 9.06 5.12
C SER A 11 -11.07 8.41 3.94
N ILE A 12 -9.94 7.77 4.22
CA ILE A 12 -9.18 7.04 3.19
C ILE A 12 -9.92 5.77 2.81
N GLU A 13 -10.44 5.04 3.78
CA GLU A 13 -11.23 3.83 3.53
C GLU A 13 -12.39 4.12 2.58
N TYR A 14 -13.11 5.21 2.83
CA TYR A 14 -14.21 5.64 1.98
C TYR A 14 -13.75 5.89 0.54
N LYS A 15 -12.63 6.58 0.38
CA LYS A 15 -12.07 6.87 -0.94
C LYS A 15 -11.62 5.62 -1.69
N LEU A 16 -11.00 4.68 -0.98
CA LEU A 16 -10.57 3.43 -1.61
C LEU A 16 -11.77 2.69 -2.19
N GLU A 17 -12.84 2.58 -1.43
CA GLU A 17 -14.02 1.84 -1.86
C GLU A 17 -14.79 2.59 -2.95
N SER A 18 -14.99 3.89 -2.79
CA SER A 18 -15.81 4.66 -3.74
C SER A 18 -15.10 4.98 -5.05
N LYS A 19 -13.80 5.22 -5.03
CA LYS A 19 -13.04 5.62 -6.22
C LYS A 19 -12.32 4.48 -6.91
N HIS A 20 -11.89 3.48 -6.15
CA HIS A 20 -11.02 2.43 -6.68
C HIS A 20 -11.56 1.03 -6.47
N SER A 21 -12.70 0.90 -5.82
CA SER A 21 -13.31 -0.40 -5.50
C SER A 21 -12.33 -1.32 -4.78
N VAL A 22 -11.52 -0.73 -3.89
CA VAL A 22 -10.56 -1.47 -3.06
C VAL A 22 -11.02 -1.40 -1.62
N THR A 23 -11.07 -2.54 -0.95
CA THR A 23 -11.40 -2.56 0.48
C THR A 23 -10.12 -2.47 1.31
N VAL A 24 -10.24 -2.02 2.56
CA VAL A 24 -9.12 -2.02 3.50
C VAL A 24 -8.57 -3.43 3.67
N ARG A 25 -9.46 -4.42 3.68
CA ARG A 25 -9.08 -5.82 3.79
C ARG A 25 -8.15 -6.24 2.66
N GLU A 26 -8.46 -5.84 1.43
CA GLU A 26 -7.61 -6.12 0.27
C GLU A 26 -6.25 -5.44 0.38
N ALA A 27 -6.24 -4.17 0.78
CA ALA A 27 -4.99 -3.44 0.97
C ALA A 27 -4.11 -4.09 2.06
N ARG A 28 -4.73 -4.53 3.16
CA ARG A 28 -4.01 -5.25 4.22
C ARG A 28 -3.41 -6.54 3.70
N GLN A 29 -4.15 -7.29 2.88
CA GLN A 29 -3.65 -8.53 2.30
C GLN A 29 -2.38 -8.29 1.50
N VAL A 30 -2.35 -7.23 0.69
CA VAL A 30 -1.17 -6.88 -0.09
C VAL A 30 0.01 -6.57 0.84
N LEU A 31 -0.20 -5.74 1.85
CA LEU A 31 0.87 -5.35 2.77
C LEU A 31 1.44 -6.53 3.55
N LEU A 32 0.61 -7.54 3.84
CA LEU A 32 1.01 -8.70 4.62
C LEU A 32 1.45 -9.90 3.79
N ASN A 33 1.32 -9.83 2.48
CA ASN A 33 1.61 -10.95 1.58
C ASN A 33 2.87 -10.71 0.75
N ASN A 34 3.97 -10.39 1.43
CA ASN A 34 5.29 -10.27 0.81
C ASN A 34 5.32 -9.34 -0.41
N PRO A 35 4.82 -8.11 -0.30
CA PRO A 35 4.78 -7.20 -1.44
C PRO A 35 6.16 -6.68 -1.79
N ARG A 36 6.29 -6.15 -3.00
CA ARG A 36 7.48 -5.42 -3.38
C ARG A 36 7.32 -3.98 -2.89
N ILE A 37 8.20 -3.54 -2.01
CA ILE A 37 8.15 -2.20 -1.42
C ILE A 37 9.09 -1.28 -2.17
N ARG A 38 8.62 -0.07 -2.51
CA ARG A 38 9.44 0.96 -3.14
C ARG A 38 9.24 2.29 -2.45
N PHE A 39 10.33 3.06 -2.33
CA PHE A 39 10.26 4.45 -1.91
C PHE A 39 9.59 5.25 -3.04
N VAL A 40 8.63 6.09 -2.70
CA VAL A 40 7.91 6.90 -3.69
C VAL A 40 8.29 8.36 -3.58
N GLU A 41 8.19 8.93 -2.38
CA GLU A 41 8.40 10.36 -2.20
C GLU A 41 8.79 10.68 -0.77
N LYS A 42 9.72 11.63 -0.63
CA LYS A 42 10.12 12.09 0.69
C LYS A 42 9.04 13.02 1.28
N GLY A 43 8.69 12.80 2.55
CA GLY A 43 7.73 13.66 3.23
C GLY A 43 8.36 14.99 3.66
N TYR A 44 7.51 15.97 3.97
CA TYR A 44 7.97 17.27 4.44
C TYR A 44 8.64 17.18 5.81
N THR A 45 8.19 16.27 6.65
CA THR A 45 8.77 16.06 7.96
C THR A 45 9.35 14.66 8.04
N LYS A 46 10.37 14.51 8.92
CA LYS A 46 11.01 13.23 9.13
C LYS A 46 9.98 12.18 9.57
N GLY A 47 10.06 10.99 8.96
CA GLY A 47 9.16 9.91 9.30
C GLY A 47 7.84 9.92 8.55
N ASN A 48 7.69 10.81 7.55
CA ASN A 48 6.48 10.88 6.72
C ASN A 48 6.74 10.55 5.26
N ASP A 49 7.80 9.77 5.00
CA ASP A 49 8.09 9.35 3.63
C ASP A 49 7.01 8.41 3.12
N LEU A 50 6.70 8.56 1.84
CA LEU A 50 5.68 7.75 1.17
C LEU A 50 6.32 6.54 0.49
N TYR A 51 5.73 5.38 0.71
CA TYR A 51 6.16 4.12 0.09
C TYR A 51 5.00 3.52 -0.70
N GLY A 52 5.35 2.69 -1.68
CA GLY A 52 4.37 1.90 -2.41
C GLY A 52 4.63 0.42 -2.19
N ALA A 53 3.56 -0.32 -1.95
CA ALA A 53 3.61 -1.78 -1.84
C ALA A 53 2.87 -2.36 -3.05
N PHE A 54 3.58 -3.15 -3.84
CA PHE A 54 3.04 -3.75 -5.07
C PHE A 54 2.92 -5.25 -4.85
N GLY A 55 1.72 -5.76 -4.96
CA GLY A 55 1.50 -7.17 -4.68
C GLY A 55 0.11 -7.63 -5.06
N GLN A 56 -0.23 -8.82 -4.60
CA GLN A 56 -1.52 -9.42 -4.90
C GLN A 56 -2.32 -9.66 -3.63
N THR A 57 -3.64 -9.55 -3.77
CA THR A 57 -4.55 -9.97 -2.70
C THR A 57 -4.59 -11.50 -2.67
N LEU A 58 -5.22 -12.07 -1.67
CA LEU A 58 -5.40 -13.51 -1.59
C LEU A 58 -6.19 -14.06 -2.77
N ALA A 59 -7.08 -13.25 -3.34
CA ALA A 59 -7.85 -13.63 -4.51
C ALA A 59 -7.11 -13.40 -5.83
N GLY A 60 -5.86 -12.90 -5.78
CA GLY A 60 -5.02 -12.71 -6.96
C GLY A 60 -5.14 -11.35 -7.62
N ARG A 61 -5.84 -10.40 -7.02
CA ARG A 61 -5.95 -9.06 -7.58
C ARG A 61 -4.66 -8.29 -7.41
N TYR A 62 -4.16 -7.67 -8.48
CA TYR A 62 -2.91 -6.89 -8.44
C TYR A 62 -3.19 -5.46 -8.00
N LEU A 63 -2.62 -5.06 -6.86
CA LEU A 63 -2.84 -3.74 -6.29
C LEU A 63 -1.54 -3.01 -6.01
N SER A 64 -1.62 -1.67 -6.09
CA SER A 64 -0.58 -0.77 -5.61
C SER A 64 -1.16 -0.07 -4.38
N VAL A 65 -0.52 -0.27 -3.23
CA VAL A 65 -0.96 0.32 -1.96
C VAL A 65 0.08 1.34 -1.52
N PHE A 66 -0.35 2.58 -1.31
CA PHE A 66 0.55 3.65 -0.91
C PHE A 66 0.35 3.97 0.55
N PHE A 67 1.47 4.09 1.28
CA PHE A 67 1.41 4.25 2.73
C PHE A 67 2.60 5.05 3.25
N VAL A 68 2.39 5.69 4.40
CA VAL A 68 3.45 6.30 5.18
C VAL A 68 3.88 5.26 6.21
N TYR A 69 5.18 5.07 6.36
CA TYR A 69 5.70 4.09 7.31
C TYR A 69 6.29 4.78 8.53
N LYS A 70 5.87 4.35 9.71
CA LYS A 70 6.40 4.82 10.99
C LYS A 70 7.28 3.72 11.60
N PRO A 71 8.61 3.80 11.39
CA PRO A 71 9.50 2.71 11.82
C PRO A 71 9.50 2.47 13.33
N GLU A 72 9.34 3.50 14.13
CA GLU A 72 9.34 3.36 15.58
C GLU A 72 8.19 2.51 16.09
N MET A 73 7.08 2.48 15.37
CA MET A 73 5.91 1.71 15.72
C MET A 73 5.65 0.55 14.76
N ALA A 74 6.54 0.34 13.80
CA ALA A 74 6.38 -0.67 12.74
C ALA A 74 4.98 -0.59 12.12
N THR A 75 4.51 0.63 11.86
CA THR A 75 3.13 0.92 11.44
C THR A 75 3.09 1.49 10.03
N ALA A 76 2.24 0.92 9.18
CA ALA A 76 1.94 1.46 7.86
C ALA A 76 0.59 2.19 7.94
N ILE A 77 0.59 3.46 7.54
CA ILE A 77 -0.64 4.26 7.50
C ILE A 77 -1.03 4.38 6.02
N ILE A 78 -2.12 3.74 5.65
CA ILE A 78 -2.57 3.71 4.25
C ILE A 78 -3.04 5.09 3.82
N ILE A 79 -2.53 5.54 2.67
CA ILE A 79 -2.91 6.82 2.08
C ILE A 79 -3.76 6.62 0.84
N SER A 80 -3.45 5.59 0.05
CA SER A 80 -4.20 5.29 -1.17
C SER A 80 -3.98 3.83 -1.57
N ALA A 81 -4.87 3.31 -2.42
CA ALA A 81 -4.69 1.99 -3.02
C ALA A 81 -5.50 1.95 -4.31
N ARG A 82 -4.97 1.28 -5.31
CA ARG A 82 -5.62 1.15 -6.63
C ARG A 82 -5.11 -0.08 -7.34
N ASN A 83 -5.77 -0.43 -8.43
CA ASN A 83 -5.23 -1.49 -9.29
C ASN A 83 -3.86 -1.06 -9.82
N MET A 84 -2.96 -2.00 -10.01
CA MET A 84 -1.69 -1.71 -10.67
C MET A 84 -1.96 -1.22 -12.08
N SER A 85 -1.15 -0.23 -12.52
CA SER A 85 -1.11 0.15 -13.93
C SER A 85 -0.45 -0.96 -14.73
N LYS A 86 -0.59 -0.93 -16.05
CA LYS A 86 0.09 -1.90 -16.92
C LYS A 86 1.60 -1.88 -16.73
N LYS A 87 2.16 -0.69 -16.58
CA LYS A 87 3.60 -0.51 -16.36
C LYS A 87 4.03 -1.12 -15.03
N GLU A 88 3.26 -0.86 -13.97
CA GLU A 88 3.54 -1.40 -12.64
C GLU A 88 3.45 -2.93 -12.64
N ARG A 89 2.42 -3.46 -13.27
CA ARG A 89 2.23 -4.89 -13.33
C ARG A 89 3.35 -5.59 -14.10
N LYS A 90 3.81 -4.97 -15.19
CA LYS A 90 4.93 -5.49 -15.97
C LYS A 90 6.21 -5.50 -15.13
N SER A 91 6.48 -4.41 -14.42
CA SER A 91 7.65 -4.31 -13.54
C SER A 91 7.57 -5.32 -12.40
N TYR A 92 6.39 -5.49 -11.81
CA TYR A 92 6.18 -6.44 -10.72
C TYR A 92 6.46 -7.89 -11.18
N GLY A 93 6.08 -8.24 -12.40
CA GLY A 93 6.28 -9.56 -12.95
C GLY A 93 7.73 -9.90 -13.29
N LYS A 94 8.61 -8.91 -13.31
CA LYS A 94 10.03 -9.10 -13.61
C LYS A 94 10.86 -9.31 -12.36
N LYS A 95 10.51 -10.20 -11.55
CA LYS A 95 11.27 -10.45 -10.32
C LYS A 95 12.69 -10.94 -10.60
#